data_dfb8bcff26288d46c1b46aa1ed156ef1
#
_entry.id   dfb8bcff26288d46c1b46aa1ed156ef1
#
_cell.length_a   1.000
_cell.length_b   1.000
_cell.length_c   1.000
_cell.angle_alpha   90.00
_cell.angle_beta   90.00
_cell.angle_gamma   90.00
#
_symmetry.space_group_name_H-M   'P 1'
#
loop_
_entity.id
_entity.type
_entity.pdbx_description
1 polymer ?
#
loop_
_entity_poly.entity_id
_entity_poly.type
_entity_poly.pdbx_seq_one_letter_code
_entity_poly.pdbx_strand_id
1 'polypeptide(L)'
;MIHYTHVTKSYEANWKALNNVTFRINKGEFVFLTGHSGAGKSTVLKLIYMDERPDEQRGGQVMVKFSDNVLYDSKNTPDDRIQALRRKMGIIFQDFKLLPDRNVFENVALALRIVGTPSNKINAAVFDALALVGISQKRFAMPYTLSGGEQQRVAIARAMVHNPYLLLADEPTGNLDPKNAEEVFCIFKEINARGTTILMATHNPDFYLNSPFRRLELSHGELLNRDIL
;
A
#
# COMPACT_ATOMS: atom_id res chain seq x y z
N MET A 1 5.80 -13.13 -4.44
CA MET A 1 4.91 -12.27 -3.65
C MET A 1 3.75 -11.76 -4.49
N ILE A 2 3.97 -10.90 -5.46
CA ILE A 2 2.94 -10.40 -6.38
C ILE A 2 3.32 -10.76 -7.80
N HIS A 3 2.37 -11.26 -8.60
CA HIS A 3 2.55 -11.57 -10.01
C HIS A 3 1.41 -10.97 -10.82
N TYR A 4 1.75 -10.15 -11.79
CA TYR A 4 0.89 -9.63 -12.84
C TYR A 4 1.20 -10.35 -14.14
N THR A 5 0.19 -10.89 -14.82
CA THR A 5 0.35 -11.62 -16.07
C THR A 5 -0.66 -11.09 -17.08
N HIS A 6 -0.18 -10.34 -18.07
CA HIS A 6 -0.97 -9.78 -19.19
C HIS A 6 -2.23 -9.02 -18.73
N VAL A 7 -2.14 -8.25 -17.63
CA VAL A 7 -3.28 -7.60 -17.00
C VAL A 7 -3.75 -6.41 -17.82
N THR A 8 -5.04 -6.42 -18.16
CA THR A 8 -5.75 -5.30 -18.76
C THR A 8 -6.92 -4.92 -17.87
N LYS A 9 -7.16 -3.61 -17.67
CA LYS A 9 -8.29 -3.07 -16.93
C LYS A 9 -8.83 -1.85 -17.64
N SER A 10 -10.11 -1.88 -17.98
CA SER A 10 -10.86 -0.76 -18.54
C SER A 10 -11.94 -0.32 -17.56
N TYR A 11 -12.21 0.98 -17.45
CA TYR A 11 -13.34 1.52 -16.70
C TYR A 11 -14.47 1.95 -17.64
N GLU A 12 -14.14 2.39 -18.85
CA GLU A 12 -15.08 2.76 -19.91
C GLU A 12 -14.68 2.08 -21.20
N ALA A 13 -15.59 2.02 -22.16
CA ALA A 13 -15.40 1.29 -23.44
C ALA A 13 -14.10 1.65 -24.17
N ASN A 14 -13.63 2.89 -24.06
CA ASN A 14 -12.46 3.41 -24.78
C ASN A 14 -11.30 3.80 -23.87
N TRP A 15 -11.44 3.70 -22.54
CA TRP A 15 -10.37 4.08 -21.60
C TRP A 15 -9.81 2.86 -20.85
N LYS A 16 -8.63 2.44 -21.29
CA LYS A 16 -7.85 1.39 -20.61
C LYS A 16 -6.95 2.02 -19.56
N ALA A 17 -7.26 1.81 -18.31
CA ALA A 17 -6.40 2.22 -17.21
C ALA A 17 -5.12 1.37 -17.12
N LEU A 18 -5.18 0.08 -17.56
CA LEU A 18 -4.03 -0.80 -17.75
C LEU A 18 -4.19 -1.57 -19.07
N ASN A 19 -3.07 -1.76 -19.79
CA ASN A 19 -3.03 -2.46 -21.06
C ASN A 19 -1.86 -3.46 -21.07
N ASN A 20 -2.19 -4.75 -20.96
CA ASN A 20 -1.23 -5.86 -21.06
C ASN A 20 -0.02 -5.75 -20.11
N VAL A 21 -0.27 -5.37 -18.86
CA VAL A 21 0.77 -5.17 -17.84
C VAL A 21 1.25 -6.50 -17.27
N THR A 22 2.57 -6.72 -17.28
CA THR A 22 3.21 -7.93 -16.73
C THR A 22 4.41 -7.53 -15.89
N PHE A 23 4.43 -7.93 -14.62
CA PHE A 23 5.58 -7.77 -13.71
C PHE A 23 5.48 -8.71 -12.51
N ARG A 24 6.57 -8.81 -11.78
CA ARG A 24 6.67 -9.57 -10.54
C ARG A 24 7.30 -8.73 -9.44
N ILE A 25 6.82 -8.87 -8.20
CA ILE A 25 7.45 -8.33 -6.98
C ILE A 25 7.76 -9.49 -6.05
N ASN A 26 9.00 -9.56 -5.58
CA ASN A 26 9.45 -10.59 -4.66
C ASN A 26 9.16 -10.20 -3.20
N LYS A 27 9.24 -11.19 -2.29
CA LYS A 27 9.09 -10.95 -0.86
C LYS A 27 10.25 -10.10 -0.34
N GLY A 28 9.94 -9.11 0.52
CA GLY A 28 10.92 -8.19 1.10
C GLY A 28 11.43 -7.11 0.14
N GLU A 29 10.97 -7.09 -1.10
CA GLU A 29 11.35 -6.09 -2.09
C GLU A 29 10.66 -4.75 -1.82
N PHE A 30 11.39 -3.66 -1.97
CA PHE A 30 10.83 -2.31 -2.07
C PHE A 30 10.78 -1.92 -3.55
N VAL A 31 9.60 -1.61 -4.05
CA VAL A 31 9.39 -1.25 -5.46
C VAL A 31 8.65 0.08 -5.56
N PHE A 32 9.18 0.99 -6.35
CA PHE A 32 8.47 2.19 -6.77
C PHE A 32 7.62 1.89 -8.00
N LEU A 33 6.36 2.32 -7.95
CA LEU A 33 5.47 2.39 -9.11
C LEU A 33 5.33 3.84 -9.54
N THR A 34 6.01 4.22 -10.61
CA THR A 34 6.11 5.61 -11.07
C THR A 34 5.29 5.84 -12.33
N GLY A 35 5.04 7.10 -12.64
CA GLY A 35 4.28 7.53 -13.83
C GLY A 35 3.50 8.80 -13.55
N HIS A 36 3.05 9.49 -14.60
CA HIS A 36 2.24 10.70 -14.49
C HIS A 36 0.88 10.44 -13.81
N SER A 37 0.17 11.50 -13.42
CA SER A 37 -1.20 11.36 -12.92
C SER A 37 -2.07 10.71 -14.00
N GLY A 38 -2.91 9.74 -13.62
CA GLY A 38 -3.72 8.98 -14.57
C GLY A 38 -2.99 7.84 -15.30
N ALA A 39 -1.70 7.59 -15.05
CA ALA A 39 -0.95 6.50 -15.70
C ALA A 39 -1.44 5.07 -15.36
N GLY A 40 -2.32 4.91 -14.35
CA GLY A 40 -2.84 3.61 -13.92
C GLY A 40 -2.29 3.11 -12.57
N LYS A 41 -1.46 3.91 -11.86
CA LYS A 41 -0.81 3.49 -10.60
C LYS A 41 -1.80 3.02 -9.53
N SER A 42 -2.82 3.81 -9.22
CA SER A 42 -3.86 3.45 -8.24
C SER A 42 -4.67 2.22 -8.68
N THR A 43 -4.86 2.03 -10.00
CA THR A 43 -5.51 0.82 -10.54
C THR A 43 -4.67 -0.42 -10.28
N VAL A 44 -3.34 -0.36 -10.44
CA VAL A 44 -2.45 -1.46 -10.05
C VAL A 44 -2.64 -1.80 -8.57
N LEU A 45 -2.63 -0.81 -7.67
CA LEU A 45 -2.83 -1.08 -6.25
C LEU A 45 -4.19 -1.73 -5.98
N LYS A 46 -5.28 -1.19 -6.55
CA LYS A 46 -6.66 -1.71 -6.38
C LYS A 46 -6.80 -3.17 -6.80
N LEU A 47 -6.14 -3.56 -7.88
CA LEU A 47 -6.13 -4.95 -8.34
C LEU A 47 -5.38 -5.90 -7.38
N ILE A 48 -4.35 -5.42 -6.67
CA ILE A 48 -3.61 -6.23 -5.70
C ILE A 48 -4.45 -6.56 -4.48
N TYR A 49 -5.19 -5.57 -3.91
CA TYR A 49 -6.07 -5.83 -2.77
C TYR A 49 -7.49 -6.20 -3.18
N MET A 50 -7.70 -6.49 -4.48
CA MET A 50 -8.95 -6.98 -5.08
C MET A 50 -10.15 -6.08 -4.77
N ASP A 51 -9.96 -4.75 -4.84
CA ASP A 51 -11.06 -3.78 -4.90
C ASP A 51 -11.66 -3.74 -6.32
N GLU A 52 -10.80 -4.05 -7.28
CA GLU A 52 -11.12 -4.22 -8.68
C GLU A 52 -10.59 -5.56 -9.17
N ARG A 53 -11.15 -6.05 -10.28
CA ARG A 53 -10.65 -7.24 -10.99
C ARG A 53 -10.21 -6.87 -12.40
N PRO A 54 -9.22 -7.58 -13.01
CA PRO A 54 -8.89 -7.43 -14.43
C PRO A 54 -10.10 -7.67 -15.33
N ASP A 55 -10.05 -7.20 -16.56
CA ASP A 55 -11.08 -7.47 -17.56
C ASP A 55 -11.11 -8.97 -17.91
N GLU A 56 -12.24 -9.64 -17.67
CA GLU A 56 -12.37 -11.10 -17.87
C GLU A 56 -12.06 -11.54 -19.30
N GLN A 57 -12.52 -10.78 -20.29
CA GLN A 57 -12.39 -11.11 -21.73
C GLN A 57 -10.96 -11.07 -22.25
N ARG A 58 -10.01 -10.46 -21.52
CA ARG A 58 -8.61 -10.24 -21.98
C ARG A 58 -7.58 -11.11 -21.27
N GLY A 59 -8.03 -12.05 -20.46
CA GLY A 59 -7.22 -13.13 -19.93
C GLY A 59 -6.24 -12.78 -18.82
N GLY A 60 -6.04 -11.50 -18.46
CA GLY A 60 -5.06 -11.08 -17.46
C GLY A 60 -5.32 -11.64 -16.06
N GLN A 61 -4.25 -11.79 -15.28
CA GLN A 61 -4.30 -12.38 -13.94
C GLN A 61 -3.40 -11.66 -12.96
N VAL A 62 -3.92 -11.41 -11.77
CA VAL A 62 -3.15 -10.92 -10.62
C VAL A 62 -3.13 -11.99 -9.55
N MET A 63 -1.93 -12.40 -9.14
CA MET A 63 -1.73 -13.37 -8.07
C MET A 63 -0.96 -12.74 -6.92
N VAL A 64 -1.41 -12.97 -5.69
CA VAL A 64 -0.73 -12.58 -4.46
C VAL A 64 -0.52 -13.80 -3.59
N LYS A 65 0.75 -14.12 -3.30
CA LYS A 65 1.14 -15.25 -2.47
C LYS A 65 1.95 -14.77 -1.26
N PHE A 66 1.50 -15.12 -0.07
CA PHE A 66 2.19 -14.85 1.18
C PHE A 66 3.04 -16.04 1.65
N SER A 67 3.72 -15.87 2.78
CA SER A 67 4.64 -16.88 3.33
C SER A 67 3.95 -18.15 3.82
N ASP A 68 2.65 -18.09 4.14
CA ASP A 68 1.83 -19.23 4.56
C ASP A 68 1.34 -20.10 3.38
N ASN A 69 1.90 -19.90 2.20
CA ASN A 69 1.53 -20.58 0.95
C ASN A 69 0.07 -20.35 0.49
N VAL A 70 -0.69 -19.49 1.12
CA VAL A 70 -2.02 -19.13 0.65
C VAL A 70 -1.88 -18.25 -0.59
N LEU A 71 -2.49 -18.71 -1.68
CA LEU A 71 -2.55 -17.99 -2.95
C LEU A 71 -3.90 -17.31 -3.08
N TYR A 72 -3.87 -16.03 -3.40
CA TYR A 72 -5.03 -15.24 -3.81
C TYR A 72 -4.87 -14.90 -5.30
N ASP A 73 -5.90 -15.17 -6.06
CA ASP A 73 -5.91 -15.09 -7.52
C ASP A 73 -7.14 -14.29 -7.96
N SER A 74 -6.93 -13.26 -8.75
CA SER A 74 -8.00 -12.38 -9.22
C SER A 74 -9.11 -13.09 -10.02
N LYS A 75 -8.83 -14.28 -10.59
CA LYS A 75 -9.82 -15.10 -11.31
C LYS A 75 -10.63 -16.01 -10.40
N ASN A 76 -9.97 -16.61 -9.40
CA ASN A 76 -10.53 -17.75 -8.65
C ASN A 76 -10.77 -17.45 -7.16
N THR A 77 -10.29 -16.31 -6.62
CA THR A 77 -10.54 -15.98 -5.22
C THR A 77 -11.99 -15.52 -5.03
N PRO A 78 -12.79 -16.24 -4.24
CA PRO A 78 -14.15 -15.83 -3.93
C PRO A 78 -14.18 -14.55 -3.08
N ASP A 79 -15.26 -13.79 -3.18
CA ASP A 79 -15.38 -12.48 -2.53
C ASP A 79 -15.33 -12.56 -0.99
N ASP A 80 -15.82 -13.63 -0.40
CA ASP A 80 -15.73 -13.89 1.04
C ASP A 80 -14.28 -14.06 1.54
N ARG A 81 -13.36 -14.51 0.68
CA ARG A 81 -11.93 -14.63 0.99
C ARG A 81 -11.11 -13.36 0.77
N ILE A 82 -11.66 -12.35 0.08
CA ILE A 82 -10.96 -11.07 -0.16
C ILE A 82 -10.65 -10.36 1.17
N GLN A 83 -11.54 -10.44 2.15
CA GLN A 83 -11.28 -9.86 3.47
C GLN A 83 -10.07 -10.50 4.17
N ALA A 84 -9.86 -11.80 3.99
CA ALA A 84 -8.69 -12.49 4.52
C ALA A 84 -7.39 -12.03 3.83
N LEU A 85 -7.44 -11.76 2.52
CA LEU A 85 -6.34 -11.13 1.78
C LEU A 85 -6.00 -9.75 2.37
N ARG A 86 -7.00 -8.87 2.49
CA ARG A 86 -6.82 -7.48 2.95
C ARG A 86 -6.27 -7.41 4.38
N ARG A 87 -6.63 -8.33 5.27
CA ARG A 87 -6.07 -8.41 6.64
C ARG A 87 -4.58 -8.72 6.70
N LYS A 88 -3.97 -9.21 5.62
CA LYS A 88 -2.53 -9.50 5.51
C LYS A 88 -1.73 -8.35 4.91
N MET A 89 -2.41 -7.26 4.54
CA MET A 89 -1.83 -6.09 3.90
C MET A 89 -2.03 -4.84 4.75
N GLY A 90 -1.07 -3.92 4.68
CA GLY A 90 -1.25 -2.53 5.06
C GLY A 90 -1.55 -1.71 3.80
N ILE A 91 -2.52 -0.82 3.88
CA ILE A 91 -2.86 0.07 2.76
C ILE A 91 -2.83 1.51 3.26
N ILE A 92 -2.06 2.34 2.58
CA ILE A 92 -1.94 3.78 2.84
C ILE A 92 -2.49 4.51 1.62
N PHE A 93 -3.48 5.37 1.86
CA PHE A 93 -4.15 6.17 0.84
C PHE A 93 -3.57 7.58 0.81
N GLN A 94 -3.67 8.25 -0.32
CA GLN A 94 -3.19 9.62 -0.53
C GLN A 94 -3.84 10.63 0.43
N ASP A 95 -5.11 10.43 0.80
CA ASP A 95 -5.92 11.31 1.66
C ASP A 95 -6.03 10.79 3.11
N PHE A 96 -5.05 10.04 3.58
CA PHE A 96 -4.89 9.47 4.93
C PHE A 96 -6.03 8.55 5.38
N LYS A 97 -7.28 8.80 5.01
CA LYS A 97 -8.49 8.06 5.40
C LYS A 97 -8.57 7.80 6.92
N LEU A 98 -8.18 8.78 7.73
CA LEU A 98 -8.36 8.70 9.18
C LEU A 98 -9.84 8.90 9.53
N LEU A 99 -10.29 8.19 10.57
CA LEU A 99 -11.64 8.34 11.11
C LEU A 99 -11.68 9.63 11.95
N PRO A 100 -12.46 10.65 11.56
CA PRO A 100 -12.43 11.96 12.19
C PRO A 100 -13.07 11.99 13.59
N ASP A 101 -13.93 11.02 13.89
CA ASP A 101 -14.63 10.80 15.16
C ASP A 101 -13.82 9.98 16.18
N ARG A 102 -12.59 9.56 15.81
CA ARG A 102 -11.71 8.74 16.64
C ARG A 102 -10.36 9.40 16.81
N ASN A 103 -9.80 9.32 18.01
CA ASN A 103 -8.45 9.80 18.27
C ASN A 103 -7.37 8.91 17.57
N VAL A 104 -6.11 9.33 17.65
CA VAL A 104 -4.96 8.61 17.05
C VAL A 104 -4.88 7.16 17.52
N PHE A 105 -4.98 6.92 18.83
CA PHE A 105 -4.94 5.58 19.40
C PHE A 105 -6.04 4.69 18.82
N GLU A 106 -7.26 5.18 18.77
CA GLU A 106 -8.42 4.44 18.28
C GLU A 106 -8.35 4.17 16.77
N ASN A 107 -7.82 5.11 15.98
CA ASN A 107 -7.55 4.93 14.56
C ASN A 107 -6.60 3.75 14.32
N VAL A 108 -5.51 3.66 15.10
CA VAL A 108 -4.53 2.58 14.97
C VAL A 108 -5.07 1.28 15.54
N ALA A 109 -5.71 1.30 16.72
CA ALA A 109 -6.29 0.12 17.37
C ALA A 109 -7.36 -0.58 16.53
N LEU A 110 -8.06 0.16 15.66
CA LEU A 110 -9.09 -0.40 14.78
C LEU A 110 -8.56 -1.53 13.91
N ALA A 111 -7.36 -1.37 13.32
CA ALA A 111 -6.75 -2.40 12.48
C ALA A 111 -6.53 -3.70 13.26
N LEU A 112 -6.08 -3.62 14.51
CA LEU A 112 -5.91 -4.79 15.39
C LEU A 112 -7.23 -5.47 15.73
N ARG A 113 -8.29 -4.70 15.97
CA ARG A 113 -9.63 -5.26 16.22
C ARG A 113 -10.17 -6.00 15.01
N ILE A 114 -9.95 -5.46 13.79
CA ILE A 114 -10.37 -6.09 12.52
C ILE A 114 -9.64 -7.42 12.28
N VAL A 115 -8.37 -7.54 12.66
CA VAL A 115 -7.63 -8.80 12.52
C VAL A 115 -7.84 -9.76 13.69
N GLY A 116 -8.65 -9.38 14.71
CA GLY A 116 -9.00 -10.25 15.83
C GLY A 116 -7.94 -10.32 16.93
N THR A 117 -7.10 -9.29 17.08
CA THR A 117 -6.08 -9.24 18.15
C THR A 117 -6.74 -9.21 19.54
N PRO A 118 -6.30 -10.05 20.50
CA PRO A 118 -6.82 -10.03 21.85
C PRO A 118 -6.68 -8.65 22.51
N SER A 119 -7.71 -8.21 23.25
CA SER A 119 -7.80 -6.85 23.80
C SER A 119 -6.62 -6.48 24.70
N ASN A 120 -6.09 -7.45 25.46
CA ASN A 120 -4.93 -7.24 26.33
C ASN A 120 -3.61 -6.96 25.58
N LYS A 121 -3.52 -7.25 24.27
CA LYS A 121 -2.35 -6.99 23.43
C LYS A 121 -2.44 -5.69 22.66
N ILE A 122 -3.64 -5.10 22.52
CA ILE A 122 -3.86 -3.94 21.66
C ILE A 122 -3.06 -2.73 22.14
N ASN A 123 -3.08 -2.44 23.44
CA ASN A 123 -2.40 -1.25 23.96
C ASN A 123 -0.90 -1.26 23.64
N ALA A 124 -0.20 -2.35 23.95
CA ALA A 124 1.23 -2.47 23.67
C ALA A 124 1.53 -2.33 22.18
N ALA A 125 0.80 -3.06 21.32
CA ALA A 125 1.01 -3.00 19.88
C ALA A 125 0.77 -1.61 19.27
N VAL A 126 -0.25 -0.87 19.76
CA VAL A 126 -0.50 0.51 19.33
C VAL A 126 0.65 1.43 19.77
N PHE A 127 1.14 1.29 20.99
CA PHE A 127 2.29 2.07 21.47
C PHE A 127 3.53 1.84 20.61
N ASP A 128 3.84 0.58 20.30
CA ASP A 128 4.99 0.22 19.46
C ASP A 128 4.84 0.80 18.03
N ALA A 129 3.64 0.72 17.46
CA ALA A 129 3.38 1.27 16.13
C ALA A 129 3.48 2.81 16.10
N LEU A 130 3.01 3.50 17.14
CA LEU A 130 3.13 4.95 17.26
C LEU A 130 4.57 5.39 17.52
N ALA A 131 5.34 4.60 18.27
CA ALA A 131 6.76 4.83 18.49
C ALA A 131 7.57 4.70 17.21
N LEU A 132 7.30 3.67 16.39
CA LEU A 132 7.92 3.46 15.08
C LEU A 132 7.82 4.70 14.18
N VAL A 133 6.68 5.37 14.20
CA VAL A 133 6.45 6.56 13.36
C VAL A 133 6.70 7.89 14.09
N GLY A 134 7.15 7.85 15.36
CA GLY A 134 7.56 9.04 16.12
C GLY A 134 6.40 9.95 16.56
N ILE A 135 5.18 9.41 16.84
CA ILE A 135 4.01 10.22 17.20
C ILE A 135 3.31 9.81 18.51
N SER A 136 3.99 9.06 19.37
CA SER A 136 3.43 8.51 20.62
C SER A 136 2.84 9.57 21.55
N GLN A 137 3.41 10.77 21.58
CA GLN A 137 2.96 11.88 22.44
C GLN A 137 1.58 12.41 22.04
N LYS A 138 1.14 12.18 20.78
CA LYS A 138 -0.15 12.63 20.26
C LYS A 138 -1.23 11.54 20.21
N ARG A 139 -1.04 10.43 20.95
CA ARG A 139 -1.94 9.26 20.89
C ARG A 139 -3.41 9.55 21.18
N PHE A 140 -3.72 10.61 21.94
CA PHE A 140 -5.10 11.00 22.28
C PHE A 140 -5.59 12.22 21.47
N ALA A 141 -4.74 12.76 20.58
CA ALA A 141 -5.13 13.86 19.70
C ALA A 141 -6.17 13.39 18.67
N MET A 142 -7.03 14.30 18.25
CA MET A 142 -8.00 14.06 17.19
C MET A 142 -7.36 14.38 15.83
N PRO A 143 -7.72 13.67 14.73
CA PRO A 143 -7.11 13.86 13.41
C PRO A 143 -7.10 15.30 12.91
N TYR A 144 -8.16 16.06 13.15
CA TYR A 144 -8.27 17.46 12.72
C TYR A 144 -7.31 18.43 13.45
N THR A 145 -6.69 18.00 14.55
CA THR A 145 -5.68 18.79 15.29
C THR A 145 -4.25 18.49 14.84
N LEU A 146 -4.07 17.55 13.91
CA LEU A 146 -2.77 17.09 13.43
C LEU A 146 -2.38 17.79 12.12
N SER A 147 -1.09 18.07 11.96
CA SER A 147 -0.54 18.47 10.66
C SER A 147 -0.65 17.32 9.64
N GLY A 148 -0.53 17.62 8.34
CA GLY A 148 -0.56 16.61 7.28
C GLY A 148 0.49 15.51 7.48
N GLY A 149 1.72 15.87 7.86
CA GLY A 149 2.78 14.90 8.16
C GLY A 149 2.46 14.01 9.37
N GLU A 150 1.82 14.57 10.41
CA GLU A 150 1.38 13.79 11.57
C GLU A 150 0.22 12.84 11.22
N GLN A 151 -0.74 13.30 10.41
CA GLN A 151 -1.83 12.46 9.91
C GLN A 151 -1.28 11.29 9.08
N GLN A 152 -0.29 11.54 8.24
CA GLN A 152 0.38 10.50 7.45
C GLN A 152 1.09 9.48 8.35
N ARG A 153 1.79 9.91 9.40
CA ARG A 153 2.42 9.01 10.37
C ARG A 153 1.39 8.12 11.06
N VAL A 154 0.22 8.67 11.41
CA VAL A 154 -0.89 7.88 11.97
C VAL A 154 -1.42 6.86 10.95
N ALA A 155 -1.57 7.24 9.69
CA ALA A 155 -2.00 6.33 8.62
C ALA A 155 -1.00 5.17 8.43
N ILE A 156 0.31 5.47 8.49
CA ILE A 156 1.37 4.45 8.44
C ILE A 156 1.30 3.53 9.66
N ALA A 157 1.20 4.09 10.88
CA ALA A 157 1.07 3.29 12.10
C ALA A 157 -0.14 2.35 12.03
N ARG A 158 -1.31 2.84 11.59
CA ARG A 158 -2.52 2.04 11.39
C ARG A 158 -2.31 0.90 10.39
N ALA A 159 -1.62 1.19 9.28
CA ALA A 159 -1.34 0.20 8.24
C ALA A 159 -0.33 -0.87 8.71
N MET A 160 0.55 -0.54 9.65
CA MET A 160 1.64 -1.41 10.10
C MET A 160 1.38 -2.17 11.41
N VAL A 161 0.44 -1.71 12.25
CA VAL A 161 0.25 -2.21 13.62
C VAL A 161 -0.01 -3.71 13.74
N HIS A 162 -0.54 -4.34 12.70
CA HIS A 162 -0.80 -5.79 12.63
C HIS A 162 0.31 -6.58 11.91
N ASN A 163 1.48 -5.97 11.68
CA ASN A 163 2.65 -6.56 11.03
C ASN A 163 2.32 -7.20 9.66
N PRO A 164 1.85 -6.42 8.69
CA PRO A 164 1.46 -6.95 7.37
C PRO A 164 2.67 -7.48 6.59
N TYR A 165 2.43 -8.47 5.72
CA TYR A 165 3.44 -8.99 4.80
C TYR A 165 3.72 -8.04 3.62
N LEU A 166 2.74 -7.21 3.29
CA LEU A 166 2.76 -6.30 2.15
C LEU A 166 2.19 -4.95 2.55
N LEU A 167 2.92 -3.89 2.24
CA LEU A 167 2.49 -2.51 2.39
C LEU A 167 2.30 -1.89 1.02
N LEU A 168 1.08 -1.47 0.73
CA LEU A 168 0.72 -0.72 -0.47
C LEU A 168 0.55 0.74 -0.09
N ALA A 169 1.24 1.64 -0.78
CA ALA A 169 1.15 3.08 -0.52
C ALA A 169 0.84 3.83 -1.82
N ASP A 170 -0.27 4.56 -1.83
CA ASP A 170 -0.69 5.39 -2.96
C ASP A 170 -0.38 6.86 -2.66
N GLU A 171 0.66 7.40 -3.33
CA GLU A 171 1.14 8.79 -3.19
C GLU A 171 1.32 9.24 -1.71
N PRO A 172 2.05 8.46 -0.87
CA PRO A 172 2.05 8.67 0.58
C PRO A 172 2.71 9.97 1.04
N THR A 173 3.35 10.69 0.15
CA THR A 173 4.05 11.96 0.43
C THR A 173 3.51 13.13 -0.39
N GLY A 174 2.50 12.90 -1.24
CA GLY A 174 2.01 13.89 -2.20
C GLY A 174 1.43 15.18 -1.57
N ASN A 175 0.94 15.09 -0.33
CA ASN A 175 0.34 16.21 0.40
C ASN A 175 1.27 16.78 1.50
N LEU A 176 2.57 16.45 1.47
CA LEU A 176 3.53 16.83 2.48
C LEU A 176 4.55 17.84 1.93
N ASP A 177 5.04 18.71 2.80
CA ASP A 177 6.22 19.51 2.48
C ASP A 177 7.48 18.63 2.36
N PRO A 178 8.55 19.09 1.71
CA PRO A 178 9.73 18.26 1.40
C PRO A 178 10.36 17.62 2.64
N LYS A 179 10.43 18.33 3.76
CA LYS A 179 11.03 17.83 5.01
C LYS A 179 10.21 16.67 5.59
N ASN A 180 8.90 16.87 5.75
CA ASN A 180 8.01 15.82 6.23
C ASN A 180 7.96 14.62 5.28
N ALA A 181 8.03 14.86 3.97
CA ALA A 181 8.06 13.82 2.95
C ALA A 181 9.31 12.93 3.09
N GLU A 182 10.49 13.51 3.33
CA GLU A 182 11.73 12.76 3.55
C GLU A 182 11.69 11.95 4.85
N GLU A 183 11.20 12.55 5.95
CA GLU A 183 11.03 11.86 7.22
C GLU A 183 10.09 10.65 7.10
N VAL A 184 8.97 10.82 6.39
CA VAL A 184 8.03 9.73 6.09
C VAL A 184 8.71 8.66 5.22
N PHE A 185 9.48 9.05 4.22
CA PHE A 185 10.21 8.08 3.39
C PHE A 185 11.25 7.28 4.20
N CYS A 186 11.92 7.88 5.18
CA CYS A 186 12.80 7.16 6.10
C CYS A 186 12.05 6.08 6.88
N ILE A 187 10.81 6.33 7.31
CA ILE A 187 9.95 5.31 7.97
C ILE A 187 9.70 4.14 7.03
N PHE A 188 9.39 4.37 5.74
CA PHE A 188 9.23 3.28 4.77
C PHE A 188 10.49 2.45 4.59
N LYS A 189 11.68 3.08 4.56
CA LYS A 189 12.95 2.35 4.49
C LYS A 189 13.16 1.46 5.72
N GLU A 190 12.85 1.94 6.91
CA GLU A 190 12.93 1.17 8.14
C GLU A 190 11.94 -0.01 8.15
N ILE A 191 10.70 0.20 7.70
CA ILE A 191 9.70 -0.86 7.55
C ILE A 191 10.18 -1.96 6.59
N ASN A 192 10.76 -1.58 5.46
CA ASN A 192 11.28 -2.55 4.49
C ASN A 192 12.49 -3.31 5.03
N ALA A 193 13.40 -2.64 5.73
CA ALA A 193 14.56 -3.26 6.36
C ALA A 193 14.16 -4.34 7.39
N ARG A 194 12.96 -4.25 7.97
CA ARG A 194 12.36 -5.28 8.85
C ARG A 194 11.72 -6.44 8.07
N GLY A 195 11.77 -6.44 6.74
CA GLY A 195 11.33 -7.53 5.86
C GLY A 195 9.93 -7.38 5.25
N THR A 196 9.21 -6.28 5.50
CA THR A 196 7.93 -6.00 4.84
C THR A 196 8.16 -5.68 3.37
N THR A 197 7.40 -6.32 2.48
CA THR A 197 7.38 -5.98 1.05
C THR A 197 6.66 -4.66 0.86
N ILE A 198 7.19 -3.74 0.07
CA ILE A 198 6.58 -2.42 -0.16
C ILE A 198 6.39 -2.17 -1.65
N LEU A 199 5.19 -1.76 -2.03
CA LEU A 199 4.90 -1.17 -3.33
C LEU A 199 4.40 0.25 -3.11
N MET A 200 5.20 1.24 -3.49
CA MET A 200 4.91 2.66 -3.33
C MET A 200 4.64 3.30 -4.69
N ALA A 201 3.41 3.70 -4.92
CA ALA A 201 3.06 4.55 -6.06
C ALA A 201 3.46 5.99 -5.75
N THR A 202 4.24 6.61 -6.62
CA THR A 202 4.64 8.02 -6.52
C THR A 202 4.99 8.61 -7.87
N HIS A 203 4.75 9.92 -8.01
CA HIS A 203 5.23 10.70 -9.14
C HIS A 203 6.41 11.63 -8.75
N ASN A 204 6.81 11.64 -7.47
CA ASN A 204 7.92 12.49 -7.00
C ASN A 204 9.27 11.85 -7.35
N PRO A 205 10.08 12.49 -8.23
CA PRO A 205 11.36 11.95 -8.69
C PRO A 205 12.43 11.89 -7.59
N ASP A 206 12.35 12.73 -6.55
CA ASP A 206 13.37 12.82 -5.51
C ASP A 206 13.54 11.51 -4.75
N PHE A 207 12.47 10.72 -4.64
CA PHE A 207 12.50 9.45 -3.91
C PHE A 207 13.05 8.28 -4.73
N TYR A 208 12.86 8.26 -6.05
CA TYR A 208 13.24 7.09 -6.85
C TYR A 208 14.49 7.29 -7.72
N LEU A 209 14.85 8.54 -8.09
CA LEU A 209 16.01 8.77 -8.96
C LEU A 209 17.34 8.42 -8.28
N ASN A 210 17.48 8.71 -6.97
CA ASN A 210 18.68 8.47 -6.19
C ASN A 210 18.54 7.26 -5.23
N SER A 211 17.54 6.39 -5.47
CA SER A 211 17.25 5.26 -4.63
C SER A 211 17.80 3.96 -5.23
N PRO A 212 18.34 3.03 -4.44
CA PRO A 212 18.74 1.71 -4.91
C PRO A 212 17.55 0.77 -5.18
N PHE A 213 16.33 1.21 -4.88
CA PHE A 213 15.14 0.36 -5.02
C PHE A 213 14.67 0.30 -6.46
N ARG A 214 14.14 -0.84 -6.84
CA ARG A 214 13.63 -1.10 -8.19
C ARG A 214 12.45 -0.20 -8.53
N ARG A 215 12.37 0.23 -9.79
CA ARG A 215 11.32 1.08 -10.32
C ARG A 215 10.55 0.38 -11.43
N LEU A 216 9.24 0.39 -11.32
CA LEU A 216 8.28 0.05 -12.37
C LEU A 216 7.68 1.37 -12.88
N GLU A 217 7.83 1.66 -14.17
CA GLU A 217 7.37 2.91 -14.76
C GLU A 217 6.15 2.65 -15.64
N LEU A 218 5.01 3.27 -15.28
CA LEU A 218 3.77 3.22 -16.05
C LEU A 218 3.60 4.48 -16.88
N SER A 219 3.21 4.30 -18.15
CA SER A 219 2.77 5.37 -19.05
C SER A 219 1.56 4.91 -19.82
N HIS A 220 0.48 5.67 -19.76
CA HIS A 220 -0.78 5.37 -20.48
C HIS A 220 -1.26 3.92 -20.29
N GLY A 221 -1.14 3.40 -19.06
CA GLY A 221 -1.55 2.04 -18.72
C GLY A 221 -0.58 0.94 -19.15
N GLU A 222 0.57 1.26 -19.73
CA GLU A 222 1.59 0.29 -20.14
C GLU A 222 2.86 0.41 -19.30
N LEU A 223 3.55 -0.70 -19.07
CA LEU A 223 4.82 -0.73 -18.38
C LEU A 223 5.95 -0.43 -19.36
N LEU A 224 6.69 0.67 -19.14
CA LEU A 224 7.78 1.08 -20.02
C LEU A 224 9.04 0.22 -19.77
N ASN A 225 9.36 -0.07 -18.51
CA ASN A 225 10.48 -0.92 -18.16
C ASN A 225 9.97 -2.36 -18.02
N ARG A 226 10.03 -3.12 -19.10
CA ARG A 226 9.81 -4.57 -19.05
C ARG A 226 11.04 -5.20 -18.41
N ASP A 227 11.03 -5.33 -17.10
CA ASP A 227 11.93 -6.28 -16.46
C ASP A 227 11.57 -7.66 -17.00
N ILE A 228 12.39 -8.14 -17.92
CA ILE A 228 12.33 -9.48 -18.44
C ILE A 228 12.47 -10.41 -17.23
N LEU A 229 11.48 -11.26 -17.04
CA LEU A 229 11.40 -12.31 -16.03
C LEU A 229 12.62 -13.22 -16.05
#